data_0b1596cb15f5dbf62df020fe5381186f
#
_entry.id   0b1596cb15f5dbf62df020fe5381186f
#
_cell.length_a   1.000
_cell.length_b   1.000
_cell.length_c   1.000
_cell.angle_alpha   90.00
_cell.angle_beta   90.00
_cell.angle_gamma   90.00
#
_symmetry.space_group_name_H-M   'P 1'
#
loop_
_entity.id
_entity.type
_entity.pdbx_description
1 polymer ?
#
loop_
_entity_poly.entity_id
_entity_poly.type
_entity_poly.pdbx_seq_one_letter_code
_entity_poly.pdbx_strand_id
1 'polypeptide(L)'
;AAIHKLLVNEQSSTMTVGCKLDNVCGPYLMSVTEKKFNKSDVMNMLAVCEPPIDKVEEFKNFNKNEYSGKEILSFIIPKNINVNDSKVKIKNGEIIDGFLGKQTLSSGQSNSLIRLILDLYNSEEARKFFDTIQRLSNKYLEYRGFTSSIDDITYTQELEDKAQELIKSCIGKINIELSETENDPTINTYESLDSTITSFEDNIRDVIGQMIINNFHKGNALDIFMKSGSASKVTATNICKACRLVGQNLQRNTNTRFVKKDMRRTLPYFNRDLDTAYERGFTSTGFLQGIEYPQFVFDAIASRESLIIERIKTADNGYFEKKIVKSLEDSKIQNDRTVR
;
A
#
# COMPACT_ATOMS: atom_id res chain seq x y z
N ALA A 1 26.93 -10.98 8.23
CA ALA A 1 26.72 -9.84 9.13
C ALA A 1 25.45 -10.07 9.96
N ALA A 2 25.49 -9.69 11.24
CA ALA A 2 24.34 -9.87 12.13
C ALA A 2 23.30 -8.76 11.84
N ILE A 3 22.06 -9.15 11.56
CA ILE A 3 20.97 -8.23 11.13
C ILE A 3 20.77 -7.07 12.12
N HIS A 4 20.86 -7.33 13.44
CA HIS A 4 20.71 -6.30 14.46
C HIS A 4 21.78 -5.19 14.42
N LYS A 5 22.88 -5.40 13.70
CA LYS A 5 23.91 -4.37 13.47
C LYS A 5 23.68 -3.54 12.21
N LEU A 6 22.72 -3.94 11.36
CA LEU A 6 22.40 -3.29 10.08
C LEU A 6 20.96 -2.74 10.07
N LEU A 7 20.46 -2.30 11.23
CA LEU A 7 19.09 -1.79 11.37
C LEU A 7 18.91 -0.40 10.72
N VAL A 8 19.98 0.38 10.59
CA VAL A 8 19.94 1.74 10.05
C VAL A 8 20.59 1.76 8.68
N ASN A 9 19.94 2.40 7.71
CA ASN A 9 20.49 2.66 6.40
C ASN A 9 21.46 3.84 6.49
N GLU A 10 22.72 3.63 6.13
CA GLU A 10 23.77 4.66 6.20
C GLU A 10 23.52 5.83 5.25
N GLN A 11 22.85 5.60 4.11
CA GLN A 11 22.58 6.63 3.11
C GLN A 11 21.50 7.62 3.58
N SER A 12 20.42 7.14 4.20
CA SER A 12 19.24 7.95 4.55
C SER A 12 19.04 8.12 6.06
N SER A 13 19.86 7.46 6.89
CA SER A 13 19.70 7.40 8.35
C SER A 13 18.32 6.91 8.82
N THR A 14 17.58 6.22 7.94
CA THR A 14 16.28 5.62 8.25
C THR A 14 16.44 4.15 8.62
N MET A 15 15.41 3.59 9.28
CA MET A 15 15.42 2.17 9.59
C MET A 15 15.30 1.33 8.30
N THR A 16 16.22 0.37 8.14
CA THR A 16 16.18 -0.60 7.03
C THR A 16 15.09 -1.64 7.24
N VAL A 17 14.86 -2.03 8.50
CA VAL A 17 13.89 -3.04 8.91
C VAL A 17 12.69 -2.37 9.57
N GLY A 18 11.48 -2.86 9.28
CA GLY A 18 10.23 -2.38 9.86
C GLY A 18 9.10 -3.38 9.70
N CYS A 19 8.06 -3.24 10.48
CA CYS A 19 6.87 -4.08 10.39
C CYS A 19 6.13 -3.88 9.06
N LYS A 20 5.57 -4.95 8.52
CA LYS A 20 4.78 -4.95 7.28
C LYS A 20 3.58 -5.89 7.42
N LEU A 21 2.55 -5.68 6.60
CA LEU A 21 1.38 -6.55 6.52
C LEU A 21 0.76 -6.83 7.90
N ASP A 22 0.64 -8.09 8.29
CA ASP A 22 -0.01 -8.54 9.52
C ASP A 22 0.63 -7.97 10.78
N ASN A 23 1.95 -7.72 10.74
CA ASN A 23 2.68 -7.12 11.87
C ASN A 23 2.37 -5.63 12.09
N VAL A 24 1.67 -4.98 11.15
CA VAL A 24 1.11 -3.64 11.30
C VAL A 24 -0.39 -3.72 11.58
N CYS A 25 -1.09 -4.67 10.93
CA CYS A 25 -2.53 -4.86 11.07
C CYS A 25 -2.90 -5.30 12.49
N GLY A 26 -2.19 -6.28 13.07
CA GLY A 26 -2.43 -6.78 14.43
C GLY A 26 -2.39 -5.69 15.49
N PRO A 27 -1.28 -4.95 15.65
CA PRO A 27 -1.18 -3.84 16.60
C PRO A 27 -2.20 -2.73 16.38
N TYR A 28 -2.53 -2.42 15.11
CA TYR A 28 -3.59 -1.48 14.81
C TYR A 28 -4.94 -1.95 15.37
N LEU A 29 -5.34 -3.18 15.06
CA LEU A 29 -6.59 -3.77 15.54
C LEU A 29 -6.65 -3.87 17.05
N MET A 30 -5.53 -4.24 17.70
CA MET A 30 -5.43 -4.23 19.17
C MET A 30 -5.61 -2.84 19.74
N SER A 31 -5.05 -1.81 19.09
CA SER A 31 -5.12 -0.43 19.57
C SER A 31 -6.54 0.15 19.48
N VAL A 32 -7.32 -0.26 18.46
CA VAL A 32 -8.65 0.30 18.14
C VAL A 32 -9.78 -0.50 18.79
N THR A 33 -9.54 -1.77 19.12
CA THR A 33 -10.60 -2.63 19.69
C THR A 33 -11.05 -2.13 21.07
N GLU A 34 -12.36 -2.08 21.26
CA GLU A 34 -12.99 -1.82 22.57
C GLU A 34 -13.10 -3.09 23.43
N LYS A 35 -12.82 -4.25 22.82
CA LYS A 35 -12.89 -5.54 23.50
C LYS A 35 -11.83 -5.60 24.59
N LYS A 36 -12.22 -6.01 25.78
CA LYS A 36 -11.33 -6.36 26.87
C LYS A 36 -10.97 -7.83 26.82
N PHE A 37 -9.77 -8.15 27.25
CA PHE A 37 -9.21 -9.51 27.23
C PHE A 37 -9.04 -10.00 28.67
N ASN A 38 -9.45 -11.24 28.92
CA ASN A 38 -9.26 -11.87 30.21
C ASN A 38 -7.78 -12.14 30.48
N LYS A 39 -7.40 -12.19 31.74
CA LYS A 39 -6.02 -12.47 32.19
C LYS A 39 -5.43 -13.72 31.49
N SER A 40 -6.20 -14.79 31.35
CA SER A 40 -5.75 -16.03 30.68
C SER A 40 -5.40 -15.79 29.19
N ASP A 41 -6.24 -15.04 28.46
CA ASP A 41 -6.00 -14.71 27.05
C ASP A 41 -4.75 -13.86 26.88
N VAL A 42 -4.58 -12.86 27.77
CA VAL A 42 -3.40 -11.99 27.79
C VAL A 42 -2.12 -12.78 28.06
N MET A 43 -2.15 -13.68 29.05
CA MET A 43 -1.01 -14.55 29.34
C MET A 43 -0.65 -15.45 28.16
N ASN A 44 -1.64 -16.02 27.47
CA ASN A 44 -1.43 -16.82 26.26
C ASN A 44 -0.83 -16.00 25.11
N MET A 45 -1.29 -14.76 24.90
CA MET A 45 -0.74 -13.86 23.87
C MET A 45 0.69 -13.43 24.20
N LEU A 46 0.97 -13.12 25.46
CA LEU A 46 2.28 -12.65 25.89
C LEU A 46 3.29 -13.79 26.15
N ALA A 47 2.85 -15.03 26.25
CA ALA A 47 3.74 -16.19 26.44
C ALA A 47 4.78 -16.39 25.33
N VAL A 48 4.48 -15.90 24.11
CA VAL A 48 5.39 -15.96 22.96
C VAL A 48 6.29 -14.72 22.84
N CYS A 49 6.15 -13.76 23.76
CA CYS A 49 6.83 -12.48 23.74
C CYS A 49 8.04 -12.46 24.66
N GLU A 50 9.07 -11.71 24.28
CA GLU A 50 10.21 -11.40 25.13
C GLU A 50 10.01 -10.03 25.76
N PRO A 51 9.96 -9.91 27.13
CA PRO A 51 9.76 -8.62 27.75
C PRO A 51 10.96 -7.68 27.56
N PRO A 52 10.74 -6.36 27.45
CA PRO A 52 11.80 -5.38 27.52
C PRO A 52 12.55 -5.48 28.85
N ILE A 53 13.82 -5.09 28.86
CA ILE A 53 14.71 -5.23 30.03
C ILE A 53 14.17 -4.53 31.28
N ASP A 54 13.45 -3.43 31.11
CA ASP A 54 12.90 -2.60 32.18
C ASP A 54 11.45 -2.97 32.60
N LYS A 55 10.82 -3.94 31.94
CA LYS A 55 9.45 -4.40 32.23
C LYS A 55 9.34 -5.88 32.62
N VAL A 56 10.45 -6.53 32.90
CA VAL A 56 10.47 -7.98 33.25
C VAL A 56 9.59 -8.30 34.47
N GLU A 57 9.56 -7.43 35.47
CA GLU A 57 8.74 -7.63 36.67
C GLU A 57 7.25 -7.44 36.39
N GLU A 58 6.89 -6.46 35.56
CA GLU A 58 5.49 -6.20 35.17
C GLU A 58 4.94 -7.37 34.34
N PHE A 59 5.78 -7.96 33.51
CA PHE A 59 5.46 -9.12 32.70
C PHE A 59 5.19 -10.39 33.52
N LYS A 60 5.73 -10.49 34.72
CA LYS A 60 5.49 -11.60 35.65
C LYS A 60 4.26 -11.40 36.55
N ASN A 61 3.86 -10.14 36.78
CA ASN A 61 2.84 -9.77 37.75
C ASN A 61 1.64 -9.09 37.08
N PHE A 62 0.70 -9.89 36.60
CA PHE A 62 -0.57 -9.39 36.07
C PHE A 62 -1.57 -9.15 37.22
N ASN A 63 -1.80 -7.90 37.58
CA ASN A 63 -2.63 -7.52 38.73
C ASN A 63 -4.11 -7.31 38.39
N LYS A 64 -4.46 -7.19 37.11
CA LYS A 64 -5.82 -6.96 36.64
C LYS A 64 -6.46 -8.26 36.13
N ASN A 65 -7.77 -8.36 36.21
CA ASN A 65 -8.54 -9.46 35.63
C ASN A 65 -8.85 -9.24 34.14
N GLU A 66 -8.92 -7.99 33.71
CA GLU A 66 -9.19 -7.59 32.34
C GLU A 66 -8.20 -6.54 31.85
N TYR A 67 -7.79 -6.63 30.60
CA TYR A 67 -6.86 -5.73 29.93
C TYR A 67 -7.41 -5.23 28.62
N SER A 68 -7.16 -3.97 28.28
CA SER A 68 -7.40 -3.42 26.95
C SER A 68 -6.28 -3.81 25.97
N GLY A 69 -6.57 -3.76 24.66
CA GLY A 69 -5.54 -4.03 23.68
C GLY A 69 -4.36 -3.05 23.73
N LYS A 70 -4.60 -1.78 24.10
CA LYS A 70 -3.53 -0.78 24.32
C LYS A 70 -2.64 -1.14 25.50
N GLU A 71 -3.19 -1.64 26.61
CA GLU A 71 -2.41 -2.10 27.74
C GLU A 71 -1.54 -3.31 27.38
N ILE A 72 -2.06 -4.26 26.58
CA ILE A 72 -1.28 -5.41 26.12
C ILE A 72 -0.08 -4.94 25.29
N LEU A 73 -0.30 -4.02 24.34
CA LEU A 73 0.77 -3.44 23.54
C LEU A 73 1.77 -2.64 24.38
N SER A 74 1.31 -1.99 25.45
CA SER A 74 2.18 -1.24 26.35
C SER A 74 3.15 -2.13 27.13
N PHE A 75 2.83 -3.40 27.39
CA PHE A 75 3.77 -4.33 28.03
C PHE A 75 5.05 -4.56 27.22
N ILE A 76 4.98 -4.50 25.88
CA ILE A 76 6.12 -4.76 25.01
C ILE A 76 6.93 -3.51 24.66
N ILE A 77 6.46 -2.31 25.00
CA ILE A 77 7.16 -1.04 24.76
C ILE A 77 8.02 -0.70 25.98
N PRO A 78 9.34 -0.41 25.85
CA PRO A 78 10.19 0.00 26.96
C PRO A 78 9.72 1.27 27.66
N LYS A 79 10.02 1.42 28.99
CA LYS A 79 9.49 2.50 29.85
C LYS A 79 9.86 3.92 29.40
N ASN A 80 11.07 4.14 28.93
CA ASN A 80 11.55 5.49 28.64
C ASN A 80 11.10 6.04 27.27
N ILE A 81 10.18 5.33 26.57
CA ILE A 81 9.68 5.73 25.27
C ILE A 81 8.56 6.75 25.44
N ASN A 82 8.74 7.93 24.85
CA ASN A 82 7.74 8.98 24.76
C ASN A 82 7.56 9.38 23.29
N VAL A 83 6.32 9.29 22.79
CA VAL A 83 5.93 9.68 21.44
C VAL A 83 4.71 10.57 21.51
N ASN A 84 4.76 11.72 20.86
CA ASN A 84 3.62 12.62 20.70
C ASN A 84 3.44 12.92 19.22
N ASP A 85 2.74 12.05 18.54
CA ASP A 85 2.40 12.20 17.12
C ASP A 85 0.89 12.40 16.95
N SER A 86 0.47 12.86 15.79
CA SER A 86 -0.95 13.09 15.44
C SER A 86 -1.81 11.82 15.57
N LYS A 87 -1.21 10.64 15.40
CA LYS A 87 -1.91 9.34 15.40
C LYS A 87 -1.74 8.53 16.68
N VAL A 88 -0.69 8.79 17.46
CA VAL A 88 -0.45 8.04 18.69
C VAL A 88 0.25 8.90 19.74
N LYS A 89 -0.16 8.72 21.00
CA LYS A 89 0.48 9.32 22.17
C LYS A 89 0.94 8.22 23.11
N ILE A 90 2.26 8.13 23.31
CA ILE A 90 2.89 7.18 24.22
C ILE A 90 3.64 8.01 25.28
N LYS A 91 3.44 7.68 26.54
CA LYS A 91 4.15 8.29 27.67
C LYS A 91 4.67 7.20 28.58
N ASN A 92 5.97 7.23 28.85
CA ASN A 92 6.65 6.23 29.68
C ASN A 92 6.38 4.78 29.22
N GLY A 93 6.34 4.55 27.89
CA GLY A 93 6.07 3.22 27.34
C GLY A 93 4.62 2.75 27.44
N GLU A 94 3.68 3.63 27.83
CA GLU A 94 2.24 3.35 27.86
C GLU A 94 1.51 4.09 26.74
N ILE A 95 0.66 3.41 26.00
CA ILE A 95 -0.17 3.99 24.96
C ILE A 95 -1.37 4.66 25.61
N ILE A 96 -1.36 6.00 25.65
CA ILE A 96 -2.45 6.79 26.23
C ILE A 96 -3.59 6.94 25.22
N ASP A 97 -3.27 7.31 24.00
CA ASP A 97 -4.26 7.59 22.97
C ASP A 97 -3.76 7.22 21.57
N GLY A 98 -4.71 7.05 20.65
CA GLY A 98 -4.40 6.70 19.26
C GLY A 98 -4.15 5.21 19.02
N PHE A 99 -3.42 4.91 17.96
CA PHE A 99 -3.16 3.55 17.49
C PHE A 99 -1.74 3.38 16.93
N LEU A 100 -1.24 2.15 16.98
CA LEU A 100 0.01 1.77 16.32
C LEU A 100 -0.29 1.37 14.87
N GLY A 101 0.39 1.99 13.93
CA GLY A 101 0.19 1.74 12.50
C GLY A 101 1.50 1.87 11.72
N LYS A 102 1.40 1.98 10.39
CA LYS A 102 2.55 2.09 9.49
C LYS A 102 3.52 3.21 9.89
N GLN A 103 3.01 4.37 10.30
CA GLN A 103 3.86 5.52 10.64
C GLN A 103 4.75 5.25 11.86
N THR A 104 4.29 4.43 12.80
CA THR A 104 5.03 4.12 14.03
C THR A 104 5.88 2.85 13.94
N LEU A 105 5.50 1.89 13.07
CA LEU A 105 6.09 0.56 13.05
C LEU A 105 6.86 0.21 11.77
N SER A 106 6.67 0.95 10.65
CA SER A 106 7.31 0.60 9.38
C SER A 106 8.70 1.22 9.24
N SER A 107 9.49 0.62 8.35
CA SER A 107 10.78 1.17 7.89
C SER A 107 10.59 2.49 7.12
N GLY A 108 11.64 3.27 7.02
CA GLY A 108 11.65 4.53 6.26
C GLY A 108 11.01 5.73 6.98
N GLN A 109 10.47 5.56 8.18
CA GLN A 109 9.93 6.65 8.99
C GLN A 109 11.01 7.19 9.95
N SER A 110 11.19 8.49 10.00
CA SER A 110 12.18 9.14 10.87
C SER A 110 11.87 8.94 12.36
N ASN A 111 10.58 8.93 12.72
CA ASN A 111 10.10 8.82 14.10
C ASN A 111 9.48 7.45 14.40
N SER A 112 9.99 6.38 13.77
CA SER A 112 9.49 5.04 14.08
C SER A 112 9.81 4.63 15.51
N LEU A 113 8.90 3.90 16.15
CA LEU A 113 9.08 3.40 17.52
C LEU A 113 10.37 2.54 17.64
N ILE A 114 10.67 1.76 16.59
CA ILE A 114 11.88 0.93 16.52
C ILE A 114 13.15 1.81 16.53
N ARG A 115 13.12 2.95 15.83
CA ARG A 115 14.24 3.90 15.82
C ARG A 115 14.46 4.49 17.20
N LEU A 116 13.40 4.92 17.88
CA LEU A 116 13.50 5.46 19.23
C LEU A 116 14.04 4.43 20.24
N ILE A 117 13.65 3.17 20.12
CA ILE A 117 14.19 2.10 20.97
C ILE A 117 15.68 1.90 20.68
N LEU A 118 16.08 1.93 19.42
CA LEU A 118 17.49 1.81 19.03
C LEU A 118 18.34 2.96 19.61
N ASP A 119 17.84 4.19 19.51
CA ASP A 119 18.57 5.39 19.96
C ASP A 119 18.65 5.50 21.49
N LEU A 120 17.61 5.06 22.23
CA LEU A 120 17.55 5.17 23.69
C LEU A 120 18.14 3.96 24.44
N TYR A 121 18.12 2.80 23.81
CA TYR A 121 18.63 1.55 24.41
C TYR A 121 19.80 1.00 23.60
N ASN A 122 19.56 -0.02 22.79
CA ASN A 122 20.56 -0.64 21.94
C ASN A 122 19.93 -1.45 20.81
N SER A 123 20.74 -1.98 19.90
CA SER A 123 20.29 -2.78 18.76
C SER A 123 19.65 -4.11 19.16
N GLU A 124 20.04 -4.68 20.31
CA GLU A 124 19.47 -5.94 20.79
C GLU A 124 18.05 -5.74 21.34
N GLU A 125 17.78 -4.66 22.08
CA GLU A 125 16.42 -4.33 22.52
C GLU A 125 15.51 -3.96 21.35
N ALA A 126 16.02 -3.27 20.33
CA ALA A 126 15.28 -3.01 19.08
C ALA A 126 14.93 -4.32 18.36
N ARG A 127 15.85 -5.29 18.28
CA ARG A 127 15.61 -6.63 17.74
C ARG A 127 14.53 -7.36 18.53
N LYS A 128 14.66 -7.41 19.85
CA LYS A 128 13.67 -8.06 20.72
C LYS A 128 12.28 -7.46 20.56
N PHE A 129 12.18 -6.14 20.52
CA PHE A 129 10.91 -5.45 20.26
C PHE A 129 10.31 -5.87 18.93
N PHE A 130 11.13 -5.90 17.87
CA PHE A 130 10.68 -6.29 16.53
C PHE A 130 10.17 -7.74 16.48
N ASP A 131 10.91 -8.68 17.07
CA ASP A 131 10.52 -10.07 17.17
C ASP A 131 9.24 -10.25 17.99
N THR A 132 9.16 -9.53 19.12
CA THR A 132 8.02 -9.58 20.05
C THR A 132 6.74 -9.05 19.42
N ILE A 133 6.80 -7.89 18.74
CA ILE A 133 5.60 -7.31 18.11
C ILE A 133 5.09 -8.20 16.97
N GLN A 134 5.98 -8.86 16.24
CA GLN A 134 5.61 -9.81 15.21
C GLN A 134 4.90 -11.03 15.78
N ARG A 135 5.47 -11.65 16.80
CA ARG A 135 4.88 -12.83 17.47
C ARG A 135 3.52 -12.49 18.10
N LEU A 136 3.44 -11.35 18.80
CA LEU A 136 2.19 -10.87 19.39
C LEU A 136 1.12 -10.59 18.34
N SER A 137 1.48 -9.95 17.23
CA SER A 137 0.56 -9.68 16.12
C SER A 137 -0.02 -10.96 15.55
N ASN A 138 0.83 -11.95 15.27
CA ASN A 138 0.41 -13.24 14.74
C ASN A 138 -0.51 -13.96 15.73
N LYS A 139 -0.15 -13.98 17.02
CA LYS A 139 -0.95 -14.63 18.06
C LYS A 139 -2.30 -13.97 18.26
N TYR A 140 -2.35 -12.65 18.18
CA TYR A 140 -3.60 -11.90 18.25
C TYR A 140 -4.50 -12.16 17.04
N LEU A 141 -3.93 -12.16 15.81
CA LEU A 141 -4.69 -12.43 14.60
C LEU A 141 -5.19 -13.89 14.54
N GLU A 142 -4.42 -14.84 15.07
CA GLU A 142 -4.86 -16.23 15.27
C GLU A 142 -6.10 -16.30 16.20
N TYR A 143 -6.07 -15.54 17.30
CA TYR A 143 -7.18 -15.48 18.27
C TYR A 143 -8.41 -14.79 17.71
N ARG A 144 -8.24 -13.66 16.99
CA ARG A 144 -9.33 -12.83 16.47
C ARG A 144 -9.91 -13.36 15.17
N GLY A 145 -9.06 -13.88 14.30
CA GLY A 145 -9.34 -14.06 12.88
C GLY A 145 -9.33 -12.72 12.11
N PHE A 146 -8.85 -12.73 10.87
CA PHE A 146 -8.93 -11.60 9.97
C PHE A 146 -8.92 -12.07 8.52
N THR A 147 -9.90 -11.64 7.74
CA THR A 147 -10.02 -11.94 6.31
C THR A 147 -10.76 -10.82 5.61
N SER A 148 -10.65 -10.76 4.29
CA SER A 148 -11.46 -9.90 3.44
C SER A 148 -12.45 -10.75 2.64
N SER A 149 -13.64 -10.23 2.41
CA SER A 149 -14.71 -10.88 1.66
C SER A 149 -15.19 -10.03 0.48
N ILE A 150 -16.07 -10.57 -0.35
CA ILE A 150 -16.72 -9.82 -1.42
C ILE A 150 -17.57 -8.67 -0.84
N ASP A 151 -18.15 -8.86 0.35
CA ASP A 151 -18.93 -7.81 1.02
C ASP A 151 -18.13 -6.55 1.31
N ASP A 152 -16.82 -6.68 1.50
CA ASP A 152 -15.91 -5.53 1.73
C ASP A 152 -15.76 -4.62 0.50
N ILE A 153 -16.05 -5.12 -0.70
CA ILE A 153 -15.97 -4.38 -1.96
C ILE A 153 -17.35 -4.03 -2.55
N THR A 154 -18.44 -4.44 -1.91
CA THR A 154 -19.79 -4.06 -2.33
C THR A 154 -20.16 -2.67 -1.85
N TYR A 155 -21.01 -1.98 -2.59
CA TYR A 155 -21.49 -0.64 -2.30
C TYR A 155 -22.95 -0.46 -2.71
N THR A 156 -23.58 0.64 -2.26
CA THR A 156 -25.02 0.88 -2.45
C THR A 156 -25.37 1.30 -3.86
N GLN A 157 -26.63 1.08 -4.28
CA GLN A 157 -27.13 1.49 -5.61
C GLN A 157 -27.05 3.00 -5.82
N GLU A 158 -27.24 3.81 -4.78
CA GLU A 158 -27.12 5.27 -4.88
C GLU A 158 -25.70 5.71 -5.27
N LEU A 159 -24.67 4.99 -4.80
CA LEU A 159 -23.29 5.25 -5.18
C LEU A 159 -23.01 4.80 -6.61
N GLU A 160 -23.62 3.70 -7.04
CA GLU A 160 -23.55 3.23 -8.41
C GLU A 160 -24.06 4.29 -9.39
N ASP A 161 -25.22 4.87 -9.11
CA ASP A 161 -25.85 5.88 -9.97
C ASP A 161 -24.98 7.14 -10.07
N LYS A 162 -24.46 7.63 -8.93
CA LYS A 162 -23.53 8.78 -8.91
C LYS A 162 -22.22 8.49 -9.65
N ALA A 163 -21.64 7.31 -9.45
CA ALA A 163 -20.42 6.90 -10.13
C ALA A 163 -20.66 6.82 -11.65
N GLN A 164 -21.82 6.33 -12.07
CA GLN A 164 -22.16 6.25 -13.50
C GLN A 164 -22.31 7.61 -14.16
N GLU A 165 -22.89 8.60 -13.45
CA GLU A 165 -22.95 9.99 -13.93
C GLU A 165 -21.54 10.58 -14.11
N LEU A 166 -20.65 10.37 -13.13
CA LEU A 166 -19.27 10.84 -13.23
C LEU A 166 -18.52 10.20 -14.40
N ILE A 167 -18.68 8.90 -14.62
CA ILE A 167 -18.07 8.19 -15.73
C ILE A 167 -18.60 8.70 -17.07
N LYS A 168 -19.91 8.90 -17.22
CA LYS A 168 -20.50 9.47 -18.43
C LYS A 168 -19.94 10.88 -18.71
N SER A 169 -19.82 11.71 -17.67
CA SER A 169 -19.24 13.04 -17.79
C SER A 169 -17.77 12.98 -18.23
N CYS A 170 -17.00 12.01 -17.71
CA CYS A 170 -15.61 11.79 -18.12
C CYS A 170 -15.50 11.40 -19.60
N ILE A 171 -16.26 10.41 -20.01
CA ILE A 171 -16.29 9.97 -21.43
C ILE A 171 -16.68 11.14 -22.35
N GLY A 172 -17.66 11.97 -21.93
CA GLY A 172 -18.04 13.16 -22.67
C GLY A 172 -16.88 14.13 -22.86
N LYS A 173 -16.11 14.43 -21.80
CA LYS A 173 -14.93 15.27 -21.85
C LYS A 173 -13.84 14.71 -22.76
N ILE A 174 -13.56 13.40 -22.63
CA ILE A 174 -12.59 12.71 -23.49
C ILE A 174 -12.97 12.82 -24.96
N ASN A 175 -14.23 12.59 -25.29
CA ASN A 175 -14.69 12.67 -26.67
C ASN A 175 -14.64 14.10 -27.23
N ILE A 176 -14.85 15.13 -26.41
CA ILE A 176 -14.69 16.54 -26.82
C ILE A 176 -13.21 16.81 -27.15
N GLU A 177 -12.28 16.47 -26.25
CA GLU A 177 -10.85 16.64 -26.50
C GLU A 177 -10.37 15.91 -27.76
N LEU A 178 -10.88 14.70 -27.99
CA LEU A 178 -10.58 13.95 -29.19
C LEU A 178 -11.06 14.67 -30.44
N SER A 179 -12.29 15.19 -30.45
CA SER A 179 -12.85 15.91 -31.60
C SER A 179 -12.16 17.27 -31.86
N GLU A 180 -11.74 17.97 -30.82
CA GLU A 180 -10.98 19.22 -30.95
C GLU A 180 -9.60 18.97 -31.56
N THR A 181 -8.91 17.92 -31.13
CA THR A 181 -7.60 17.54 -31.69
C THR A 181 -7.69 17.04 -33.15
N GLU A 182 -8.78 16.37 -33.52
CA GLU A 182 -9.01 15.99 -34.92
C GLU A 182 -9.24 17.21 -35.84
N ASN A 183 -9.91 18.25 -35.33
CA ASN A 183 -10.20 19.46 -36.11
C ASN A 183 -8.98 20.38 -36.23
N ASP A 184 -8.09 20.41 -35.22
CA ASP A 184 -6.85 21.21 -35.26
C ASP A 184 -5.65 20.41 -34.69
N PRO A 185 -4.96 19.61 -35.51
CA PRO A 185 -3.82 18.81 -35.07
C PRO A 185 -2.61 19.63 -34.55
N THR A 186 -2.62 20.95 -34.77
CA THR A 186 -1.51 21.83 -34.33
C THR A 186 -1.62 22.22 -32.87
N ILE A 187 -2.78 22.08 -32.24
CA ILE A 187 -3.04 22.48 -30.86
C ILE A 187 -2.41 21.54 -29.85
N ASN A 188 -2.45 20.23 -30.11
CA ASN A 188 -1.93 19.21 -29.19
C ASN A 188 -1.10 18.16 -29.90
N THR A 189 0.04 17.81 -29.34
CA THR A 189 0.74 16.59 -29.70
C THR A 189 -0.03 15.37 -29.13
N TYR A 190 0.05 14.21 -29.75
CA TYR A 190 -0.59 12.99 -29.24
C TYR A 190 -0.18 12.68 -27.79
N GLU A 191 1.05 12.98 -27.40
CA GLU A 191 1.53 12.79 -26.03
C GLU A 191 0.85 13.71 -25.01
N SER A 192 0.62 14.99 -25.37
CA SER A 192 -0.07 15.95 -24.50
C SER A 192 -1.55 15.58 -24.34
N LEU A 193 -2.19 15.13 -25.41
CA LEU A 193 -3.57 14.65 -25.40
C LEU A 193 -3.72 13.42 -24.50
N ASP A 194 -2.83 12.43 -24.65
CA ASP A 194 -2.86 11.22 -23.83
C ASP A 194 -2.61 11.51 -22.35
N SER A 195 -1.74 12.47 -22.03
CA SER A 195 -1.51 12.92 -20.65
C SER A 195 -2.74 13.62 -20.04
N THR A 196 -3.41 14.46 -20.82
CA THR A 196 -4.64 15.15 -20.41
C THR A 196 -5.77 14.17 -20.14
N ILE A 197 -6.00 13.22 -21.05
CA ILE A 197 -7.01 12.17 -20.86
C ILE A 197 -6.72 11.34 -19.62
N THR A 198 -5.47 10.92 -19.43
CA THR A 198 -5.07 10.14 -18.25
C THR A 198 -5.29 10.92 -16.95
N SER A 199 -5.03 12.22 -16.95
CA SER A 199 -5.27 13.06 -15.78
C SER A 199 -6.76 13.20 -15.42
N PHE A 200 -7.64 13.31 -16.41
CA PHE A 200 -9.09 13.32 -16.18
C PHE A 200 -9.57 12.02 -15.53
N GLU A 201 -9.06 10.90 -16.01
CA GLU A 201 -9.43 9.59 -15.48
C GLU A 201 -8.90 9.32 -14.09
N ASP A 202 -7.65 9.67 -13.82
CA ASP A 202 -7.05 9.51 -12.49
C ASP A 202 -7.83 10.30 -11.44
N ASN A 203 -8.19 11.55 -11.77
CA ASN A 203 -9.02 12.36 -10.89
C ASN A 203 -10.38 11.71 -10.60
N ILE A 204 -11.04 11.16 -11.61
CA ILE A 204 -12.36 10.53 -11.43
C ILE A 204 -12.24 9.21 -10.68
N ARG A 205 -11.22 8.40 -10.96
CA ARG A 205 -10.95 7.17 -10.20
C ARG A 205 -10.72 7.46 -8.71
N ASP A 206 -9.98 8.51 -8.41
CA ASP A 206 -9.75 8.90 -7.02
C ASP A 206 -11.04 9.40 -6.35
N VAL A 207 -11.85 10.22 -7.03
CA VAL A 207 -13.14 10.69 -6.51
C VAL A 207 -14.09 9.51 -6.24
N ILE A 208 -14.28 8.61 -7.20
CA ILE A 208 -15.14 7.43 -7.03
C ILE A 208 -14.58 6.52 -5.93
N GLY A 209 -13.28 6.29 -5.91
CA GLY A 209 -12.62 5.50 -4.87
C GLY A 209 -12.84 6.07 -3.48
N GLN A 210 -12.72 7.39 -3.30
CA GLN A 210 -13.00 8.06 -2.03
C GLN A 210 -14.50 7.98 -1.64
N MET A 211 -15.41 8.09 -2.61
CA MET A 211 -16.84 7.90 -2.36
C MET A 211 -17.13 6.49 -1.83
N ILE A 212 -16.53 5.47 -2.40
CA ILE A 212 -16.68 4.07 -1.95
C ILE A 212 -16.11 3.91 -0.54
N ILE A 213 -14.89 4.42 -0.29
CA ILE A 213 -14.22 4.33 1.02
C ILE A 213 -15.04 5.00 2.12
N ASN A 214 -15.58 6.18 1.85
CA ASN A 214 -16.38 6.92 2.82
C ASN A 214 -17.70 6.22 3.20
N ASN A 215 -18.12 5.25 2.39
CA ASN A 215 -19.33 4.45 2.62
C ASN A 215 -19.05 3.02 3.10
N PHE A 216 -17.81 2.72 3.46
CA PHE A 216 -17.50 1.43 4.05
C PHE A 216 -18.24 1.20 5.36
N HIS A 217 -18.77 0.00 5.54
CA HIS A 217 -19.38 -0.41 6.81
C HIS A 217 -18.32 -0.53 7.93
N LYS A 218 -18.74 -0.39 9.17
CA LYS A 218 -17.85 -0.52 10.34
C LYS A 218 -17.26 -1.93 10.37
N GLY A 219 -15.92 -2.01 10.37
CA GLY A 219 -15.20 -3.29 10.39
C GLY A 219 -14.80 -3.84 9.01
N ASN A 220 -15.03 -3.08 7.94
CA ASN A 220 -14.58 -3.41 6.59
C ASN A 220 -13.07 -3.67 6.56
N ALA A 221 -12.65 -4.79 5.96
CA ALA A 221 -11.25 -5.19 5.94
C ALA A 221 -10.37 -4.22 5.13
N LEU A 222 -10.87 -3.66 4.02
CA LEU A 222 -10.14 -2.69 3.21
C LEU A 222 -9.93 -1.38 3.97
N ASP A 223 -10.93 -0.92 4.73
CA ASP A 223 -10.81 0.25 5.61
C ASP A 223 -9.73 0.05 6.68
N ILE A 224 -9.71 -1.14 7.28
CA ILE A 224 -8.68 -1.53 8.25
C ILE A 224 -7.28 -1.52 7.60
N PHE A 225 -7.11 -2.09 6.41
CA PHE A 225 -5.85 -2.06 5.68
C PHE A 225 -5.37 -0.65 5.35
N MET A 226 -6.29 0.24 4.97
CA MET A 226 -5.96 1.63 4.67
C MET A 226 -5.58 2.43 5.92
N LYS A 227 -6.38 2.35 6.97
CA LYS A 227 -6.14 3.08 8.24
C LYS A 227 -4.88 2.62 8.94
N SER A 228 -4.63 1.32 9.00
CA SER A 228 -3.40 0.76 9.55
C SER A 228 -2.18 1.06 8.67
N GLY A 229 -2.38 1.20 7.35
CA GLY A 229 -1.31 1.29 6.36
C GLY A 229 -0.59 -0.05 6.14
N SER A 230 -1.17 -1.17 6.57
CA SER A 230 -0.55 -2.50 6.47
C SER A 230 -0.41 -2.96 5.03
N ALA A 231 -1.39 -2.68 4.17
CA ALA A 231 -1.37 -3.05 2.76
C ALA A 231 -1.18 -1.81 1.87
N SER A 232 0.02 -1.62 1.34
CA SER A 232 0.36 -0.46 0.50
C SER A 232 -0.37 -0.43 -0.85
N LYS A 233 -0.94 -1.54 -1.27
CA LYS A 233 -1.71 -1.67 -2.54
C LYS A 233 -3.20 -1.36 -2.38
N VAL A 234 -3.71 -1.23 -1.16
CA VAL A 234 -5.09 -0.81 -0.90
C VAL A 234 -5.14 0.72 -0.94
N THR A 235 -5.43 1.25 -2.12
CA THR A 235 -5.56 2.68 -2.41
C THR A 235 -6.93 2.98 -2.98
N ALA A 236 -7.38 4.23 -2.94
CA ALA A 236 -8.65 4.64 -3.53
C ALA A 236 -8.76 4.23 -5.00
N THR A 237 -7.71 4.47 -5.78
CA THR A 237 -7.61 4.09 -7.18
C THR A 237 -7.78 2.59 -7.41
N ASN A 238 -7.12 1.74 -6.59
CA ASN A 238 -7.23 0.28 -6.74
C ASN A 238 -8.60 -0.26 -6.28
N ILE A 239 -9.19 0.33 -5.26
CA ILE A 239 -10.57 0.03 -4.84
C ILE A 239 -11.55 0.39 -5.96
N CYS A 240 -11.40 1.58 -6.55
CA CYS A 240 -12.20 1.99 -7.70
C CYS A 240 -12.09 1.01 -8.87
N LYS A 241 -10.88 0.58 -9.22
CA LYS A 241 -10.64 -0.42 -10.29
C LYS A 241 -11.33 -1.77 -9.99
N ALA A 242 -11.24 -2.22 -8.75
CA ALA A 242 -11.88 -3.46 -8.35
C ALA A 242 -13.41 -3.37 -8.42
N CYS A 243 -13.98 -2.28 -7.89
CA CYS A 243 -15.41 -2.14 -7.69
C CYS A 243 -16.13 -1.59 -8.93
N ARG A 244 -15.60 -0.54 -9.59
CA ARG A 244 -16.43 0.27 -10.49
C ARG A 244 -15.79 0.70 -11.80
N LEU A 245 -14.54 1.15 -11.83
CA LEU A 245 -13.91 1.75 -13.01
C LEU A 245 -12.47 1.34 -13.14
N VAL A 246 -12.15 0.55 -14.15
CA VAL A 246 -10.76 0.24 -14.53
C VAL A 246 -10.10 1.47 -15.18
N GLY A 247 -10.81 2.15 -16.09
CA GLY A 247 -10.32 3.33 -16.82
C GLY A 247 -9.48 2.96 -18.04
N GLN A 248 -8.60 3.85 -18.47
CA GLN A 248 -7.77 3.70 -19.66
C GLN A 248 -6.69 2.66 -19.48
N ASN A 249 -6.68 1.67 -20.32
CA ASN A 249 -5.54 0.78 -20.49
C ASN A 249 -4.51 1.44 -21.41
N LEU A 250 -3.27 1.54 -20.94
CA LEU A 250 -2.16 2.16 -21.66
C LEU A 250 -1.15 1.11 -22.11
N GLN A 251 -0.47 1.38 -23.22
CA GLN A 251 0.71 0.64 -23.64
C GLN A 251 1.88 1.02 -22.72
N ARG A 252 2.43 0.08 -21.96
CA ARG A 252 3.41 0.33 -20.90
C ARG A 252 4.73 0.91 -21.39
N ASN A 253 5.17 0.55 -22.59
CA ASN A 253 6.44 1.04 -23.13
C ASN A 253 6.41 2.53 -23.50
N THR A 254 5.29 2.99 -24.04
CA THR A 254 5.11 4.36 -24.51
C THR A 254 4.26 5.21 -23.57
N ASN A 255 3.55 4.56 -22.66
CA ASN A 255 2.57 5.18 -21.76
C ASN A 255 1.45 5.92 -22.53
N THR A 256 1.16 5.45 -23.74
CA THR A 256 0.16 6.01 -24.64
C THR A 256 -1.05 5.08 -24.77
N ARG A 257 -2.16 5.63 -25.25
CA ARG A 257 -3.35 4.84 -25.61
C ARG A 257 -3.06 3.91 -26.78
N PHE A 258 -3.89 2.88 -26.96
CA PHE A 258 -3.76 1.94 -28.07
C PHE A 258 -3.88 2.64 -29.42
N VAL A 259 -2.91 2.40 -30.30
CA VAL A 259 -2.82 3.04 -31.61
C VAL A 259 -3.63 2.25 -32.65
N LYS A 260 -4.31 2.97 -33.53
CA LYS A 260 -4.95 2.37 -34.71
C LYS A 260 -3.86 1.78 -35.61
N LYS A 261 -4.00 0.48 -35.91
CA LYS A 261 -3.12 -0.25 -36.82
C LYS A 261 -3.72 -0.28 -38.23
N ASP A 262 -3.30 -1.26 -39.03
CA ASP A 262 -3.84 -1.49 -40.38
C ASP A 262 -5.37 -1.43 -40.37
N MET A 263 -5.92 -0.91 -41.47
CA MET A 263 -7.36 -0.69 -41.63
C MET A 263 -7.99 0.36 -40.68
N ARG A 264 -7.19 1.26 -40.10
CA ARG A 264 -7.64 2.43 -39.30
C ARG A 264 -8.53 2.07 -38.10
N ARG A 265 -8.26 0.95 -37.43
CA ARG A 265 -8.92 0.49 -36.19
C ARG A 265 -7.92 -0.18 -35.24
N THR A 266 -8.21 -0.19 -33.97
CA THR A 266 -7.36 -0.81 -32.94
C THR A 266 -7.52 -2.34 -32.90
N LEU A 267 -8.75 -2.81 -32.92
CA LEU A 267 -9.11 -4.23 -32.97
C LEU A 267 -10.05 -4.54 -34.15
N PRO A 268 -10.03 -5.76 -34.68
CA PRO A 268 -10.99 -6.19 -35.73
C PRO A 268 -12.46 -6.07 -35.33
N TYR A 269 -12.77 -6.03 -34.07
CA TYR A 269 -14.11 -5.88 -33.50
C TYR A 269 -14.73 -4.51 -33.80
N PHE A 270 -13.90 -3.44 -33.89
CA PHE A 270 -14.37 -2.07 -34.05
C PHE A 270 -14.55 -1.71 -35.54
N ASN A 271 -15.42 -0.74 -35.78
CA ASN A 271 -15.57 -0.14 -37.09
C ASN A 271 -14.33 0.68 -37.46
N ARG A 272 -14.11 0.83 -38.77
CA ARG A 272 -13.03 1.69 -39.28
C ARG A 272 -13.33 3.15 -39.01
N ASP A 273 -12.29 3.94 -38.80
CA ASP A 273 -12.32 5.40 -38.66
C ASP A 273 -13.01 5.95 -37.40
N LEU A 274 -13.58 5.10 -36.54
CA LEU A 274 -14.05 5.54 -35.26
C LEU A 274 -12.87 5.83 -34.32
N ASP A 275 -12.99 6.88 -33.51
CA ASP A 275 -11.98 7.28 -32.52
C ASP A 275 -12.64 7.75 -31.23
N THR A 276 -13.23 6.80 -30.50
CA THR A 276 -13.83 7.04 -29.20
C THR A 276 -12.92 6.52 -28.08
N ALA A 277 -13.16 6.95 -26.87
CA ALA A 277 -12.43 6.46 -25.69
C ALA A 277 -12.45 4.92 -25.62
N TYR A 278 -13.60 4.31 -25.87
CA TYR A 278 -13.80 2.86 -25.82
C TYR A 278 -12.91 2.09 -26.82
N GLU A 279 -12.78 2.59 -28.04
CA GLU A 279 -11.97 2.00 -29.09
C GLU A 279 -10.48 2.11 -28.86
N ARG A 280 -10.07 3.05 -28.01
CA ARG A 280 -8.68 3.28 -27.61
C ARG A 280 -8.30 2.59 -26.32
N GLY A 281 -9.18 1.76 -25.75
CA GLY A 281 -8.90 0.92 -24.59
C GLY A 281 -9.41 1.45 -23.27
N PHE A 282 -10.39 2.37 -23.27
CA PHE A 282 -11.07 2.80 -22.07
C PHE A 282 -12.05 1.73 -21.59
N THR A 283 -11.95 1.32 -20.33
CA THR A 283 -12.82 0.35 -19.68
C THR A 283 -13.72 1.08 -18.69
N SER A 284 -15.02 1.16 -18.99
CA SER A 284 -16.03 1.90 -18.20
C SER A 284 -16.57 1.13 -16.99
N THR A 285 -16.18 -0.13 -16.84
CA THR A 285 -16.63 -1.02 -15.76
C THR A 285 -15.49 -1.42 -14.84
N GLY A 286 -15.81 -1.90 -13.65
CA GLY A 286 -14.88 -2.50 -12.71
C GLY A 286 -14.82 -4.02 -12.83
N PHE A 287 -13.83 -4.64 -12.16
CA PHE A 287 -13.69 -6.10 -12.16
C PHE A 287 -14.89 -6.81 -11.52
N LEU A 288 -15.50 -6.22 -10.48
CA LEU A 288 -16.67 -6.79 -9.81
C LEU A 288 -17.89 -6.85 -10.74
N GLN A 289 -18.07 -5.85 -11.59
CA GLN A 289 -19.18 -5.77 -12.54
C GLN A 289 -18.97 -6.68 -13.76
N GLY A 290 -17.73 -7.03 -14.04
CA GLY A 290 -17.30 -7.73 -15.24
C GLY A 290 -16.86 -6.78 -16.36
N ILE A 291 -16.02 -7.30 -17.23
CA ILE A 291 -15.39 -6.58 -18.33
C ILE A 291 -15.87 -7.18 -19.66
N GLU A 292 -16.25 -6.33 -20.61
CA GLU A 292 -16.63 -6.76 -21.95
C GLU A 292 -15.42 -7.30 -22.74
N TYR A 293 -15.69 -8.14 -23.72
CA TYR A 293 -14.64 -8.81 -24.51
C TYR A 293 -13.58 -7.86 -25.10
N PRO A 294 -13.91 -6.74 -25.77
CA PRO A 294 -12.89 -5.84 -26.30
C PRO A 294 -12.04 -5.18 -25.21
N GLN A 295 -12.67 -4.78 -24.11
CA GLN A 295 -12.00 -4.19 -22.94
C GLN A 295 -11.04 -5.21 -22.31
N PHE A 296 -11.46 -6.48 -22.19
CA PHE A 296 -10.60 -7.56 -21.71
C PHE A 296 -9.37 -7.77 -22.61
N VAL A 297 -9.52 -7.67 -23.93
CA VAL A 297 -8.38 -7.80 -24.85
C VAL A 297 -7.35 -6.70 -24.60
N PHE A 298 -7.77 -5.45 -24.39
CA PHE A 298 -6.87 -4.35 -24.07
C PHE A 298 -6.19 -4.55 -22.72
N ASP A 299 -6.93 -4.96 -21.70
CA ASP A 299 -6.38 -5.26 -20.37
C ASP A 299 -5.38 -6.42 -20.44
N ALA A 300 -5.68 -7.47 -21.19
CA ALA A 300 -4.77 -8.60 -21.39
C ALA A 300 -3.46 -8.20 -22.08
N ILE A 301 -3.53 -7.32 -23.10
CA ILE A 301 -2.33 -6.81 -23.79
C ILE A 301 -1.48 -5.98 -22.83
N ALA A 302 -2.09 -5.03 -22.10
CA ALA A 302 -1.39 -4.18 -21.16
C ALA A 302 -0.78 -4.99 -19.98
N SER A 303 -1.51 -5.95 -19.44
CA SER A 303 -1.05 -6.84 -18.37
C SER A 303 0.10 -7.74 -18.83
N ARG A 304 0.02 -8.31 -20.04
CA ARG A 304 1.12 -9.11 -20.60
C ARG A 304 2.38 -8.29 -20.81
N GLU A 305 2.27 -7.08 -21.34
CA GLU A 305 3.41 -6.17 -21.49
C GLU A 305 4.05 -5.84 -20.14
N SER A 306 3.24 -5.60 -19.11
CA SER A 306 3.72 -5.40 -17.74
C SER A 306 4.50 -6.60 -17.22
N LEU A 307 4.01 -7.83 -17.44
CA LEU A 307 4.70 -9.05 -17.05
C LEU A 307 6.05 -9.21 -17.78
N ILE A 308 6.13 -8.87 -19.06
CA ILE A 308 7.38 -8.91 -19.82
C ILE A 308 8.39 -7.94 -19.23
N ILE A 309 7.97 -6.71 -18.90
CA ILE A 309 8.85 -5.69 -18.30
C ILE A 309 9.32 -6.13 -16.92
N GLU A 310 8.43 -6.61 -16.07
CA GLU A 310 8.77 -6.93 -14.68
C GLU A 310 9.55 -8.23 -14.52
N ARG A 311 9.29 -9.23 -15.35
CA ARG A 311 9.81 -10.60 -15.16
C ARG A 311 10.92 -10.97 -16.12
N ILE A 312 10.80 -10.66 -17.40
CA ILE A 312 11.79 -11.05 -18.41
C ILE A 312 12.96 -10.09 -18.39
N LYS A 313 12.73 -8.79 -18.38
CA LYS A 313 13.80 -7.78 -18.32
C LYS A 313 14.60 -7.80 -17.02
N THR A 314 14.11 -8.43 -15.97
CA THR A 314 14.84 -8.58 -14.70
C THR A 314 16.13 -9.37 -14.88
N ALA A 315 16.13 -10.41 -15.72
CA ALA A 315 17.34 -11.18 -16.01
C ALA A 315 18.42 -10.34 -16.72
N ASP A 316 18.02 -9.51 -17.68
CA ASP A 316 18.93 -8.62 -18.39
C ASP A 316 19.50 -7.54 -17.47
N ASN A 317 18.66 -6.97 -16.59
CA ASN A 317 19.10 -6.01 -15.57
C ASN A 317 20.08 -6.65 -14.58
N GLY A 318 19.80 -7.87 -14.12
CA GLY A 318 20.72 -8.60 -13.25
C GLY A 318 22.07 -8.91 -13.90
N TYR A 319 22.08 -9.24 -15.19
CA TYR A 319 23.30 -9.43 -15.95
C TYR A 319 24.08 -8.13 -16.10
N PHE A 320 23.40 -7.02 -16.37
CA PHE A 320 24.02 -5.70 -16.44
C PHE A 320 24.59 -5.24 -15.10
N GLU A 321 23.85 -5.41 -13.99
CA GLU A 321 24.31 -5.14 -12.63
C GLU A 321 25.56 -5.95 -12.30
N LYS A 322 25.57 -7.25 -12.62
CA LYS A 322 26.77 -8.10 -12.45
C LYS A 322 27.98 -7.55 -13.18
N LYS A 323 27.83 -7.03 -14.42
CA LYS A 323 28.93 -6.41 -15.17
C LYS A 323 29.45 -5.15 -14.49
N ILE A 324 28.54 -4.27 -13.99
CA ILE A 324 28.94 -3.06 -13.25
C ILE A 324 29.69 -3.43 -11.98
N VAL A 325 29.14 -4.33 -11.16
CA VAL A 325 29.78 -4.78 -9.92
C VAL A 325 31.15 -5.36 -10.21
N LYS A 326 31.28 -6.19 -11.26
CA LYS A 326 32.56 -6.79 -11.65
C LYS A 326 33.58 -5.73 -12.12
N SER A 327 33.15 -4.66 -12.78
CA SER A 327 34.04 -3.56 -13.19
C SER A 327 34.50 -2.69 -12.02
N LEU A 328 33.79 -2.70 -10.90
CA LEU A 328 34.06 -1.90 -9.71
C LEU A 328 34.68 -2.72 -8.55
N GLU A 329 34.88 -4.03 -8.72
CA GLU A 329 35.30 -4.92 -7.62
C GLU A 329 36.66 -4.57 -7.01
N ASP A 330 37.56 -3.95 -7.79
CA ASP A 330 38.89 -3.52 -7.32
C ASP A 330 38.86 -2.14 -6.67
N SER A 331 37.75 -1.40 -6.78
CA SER A 331 37.62 -0.06 -6.21
C SER A 331 37.39 -0.11 -4.70
N LYS A 332 38.30 0.52 -3.94
CA LYS A 332 38.25 0.56 -2.45
C LYS A 332 38.23 1.98 -1.95
N ILE A 333 37.38 2.22 -0.94
CA ILE A 333 37.40 3.50 -0.22
C ILE A 333 38.57 3.50 0.74
N GLN A 334 39.45 4.49 0.62
CA GLN A 334 40.62 4.69 1.45
C GLN A 334 40.25 5.47 2.73
N ASN A 335 41.19 5.51 3.71
CA ASN A 335 40.97 6.25 4.97
C ASN A 335 40.76 7.77 4.77
N ASP A 336 41.27 8.32 3.68
CA ASP A 336 41.11 9.73 3.26
C ASP A 336 39.80 9.97 2.48
N ARG A 337 38.90 8.95 2.39
CA ARG A 337 37.63 8.94 1.64
C ARG A 337 37.80 9.05 0.12
N THR A 338 38.98 8.88 -0.42
CA THR A 338 39.16 8.72 -1.87
C THR A 338 38.81 7.29 -2.29
N VAL A 339 38.45 7.11 -3.56
CA VAL A 339 38.23 5.79 -4.17
C VAL A 339 39.42 5.45 -5.05
N ARG A 340 39.99 4.29 -4.84
CA ARG A 340 41.07 3.73 -5.65
C ARG A 340 40.78 2.32 -6.09
#